data_793a88d8ccb84997a7316918a56ca0a8
#
_entry.id   793a88d8ccb84997a7316918a56ca0a8
#
_cell.length_a   1.000
_cell.length_b   1.000
_cell.length_c   1.000
_cell.angle_alpha   90.00
_cell.angle_beta   90.00
_cell.angle_gamma   90.00
#
_symmetry.space_group_name_H-M   'P 1'
#
loop_
_entity.id
_entity.type
_entity.pdbx_description
1 polymer ?
#
loop_
_entity_poly.entity_id
_entity_poly.type
_entity_poly.pdbx_seq_one_letter_code
_entity_poly.pdbx_strand_id
1 'polypeptide(L)'
;IFVKMEKNISWLRWEVPMAVFLIPTLIYGFIVIKQKFPLSEAKSAGVSFGQMLLTFASPLLIFLLLLQACVGYVELGTDSWISSITDSILEGQGLYLFIYASSIMFILRFFAGPIVEKINPLGLLCVSACFGATGLYMIGSFKEAIMVWVAVTVYGLGKTFLWPTMLGVVGERFPKGGALTMGAMGGIGMLSAGLLGGPGIGYNQDYYATQKLESLSPEAYERYSAAEEKGFLFLPEIKGLNGQKVDVLKNDGKELAKAVEQLKAEDKTNENIESLNQWWQGAEKYAKEDQPEVKAAGIYGGRMALKCTALVPLFMAFGYLILVIYFYTKGGYKAEVLHGEEPVGERYTGGVEGPVE
;
A
#
# COMPACT_ATOMS: atom_id res chain seq x y z
N ILE A 1 14.34 -6.54 -11.67
CA ILE A 1 14.65 -6.92 -13.06
C ILE A 1 15.44 -5.79 -13.73
N PHE A 2 14.95 -4.54 -13.74
CA PHE A 2 15.61 -3.42 -14.42
C PHE A 2 17.00 -3.11 -13.85
N VAL A 3 17.18 -3.08 -12.53
CA VAL A 3 18.49 -2.89 -11.87
C VAL A 3 19.50 -3.98 -12.24
N LYS A 4 19.06 -5.21 -12.49
CA LYS A 4 19.92 -6.30 -13.00
C LYS A 4 20.24 -6.13 -14.48
N MET A 5 19.34 -5.55 -15.26
CA MET A 5 19.54 -5.26 -16.69
C MET A 5 20.47 -4.07 -16.89
N GLU A 6 20.40 -3.04 -16.04
CA GLU A 6 21.28 -1.86 -16.08
C GLU A 6 22.76 -2.21 -15.97
N LYS A 7 23.12 -3.24 -15.18
CA LYS A 7 24.51 -3.75 -15.08
C LYS A 7 25.04 -4.38 -16.36
N ASN A 8 24.16 -4.82 -17.27
CA ASN A 8 24.54 -5.52 -18.49
C ASN A 8 24.36 -4.71 -19.77
N ILE A 9 23.66 -3.58 -19.71
CA ILE A 9 23.28 -2.78 -20.88
C ILE A 9 23.52 -1.30 -20.55
N SER A 10 24.63 -0.76 -21.01
CA SER A 10 25.13 0.59 -20.66
C SER A 10 24.19 1.76 -21.04
N TRP A 11 23.25 1.56 -21.97
CA TRP A 11 22.29 2.58 -22.39
C TRP A 11 20.93 2.46 -21.65
N LEU A 12 20.68 1.39 -20.89
CA LEU A 12 19.45 1.16 -20.16
C LEU A 12 19.50 1.84 -18.79
N ARG A 13 19.54 3.16 -18.79
CA ARG A 13 19.47 3.98 -17.59
C ARG A 13 18.05 3.97 -17.05
N TRP A 14 17.85 4.34 -15.78
CA TRP A 14 16.53 4.32 -15.11
C TRP A 14 15.48 5.19 -15.83
N GLU A 15 15.91 6.21 -16.56
CA GLU A 15 15.04 7.10 -17.34
C GLU A 15 14.34 6.36 -18.49
N VAL A 16 14.99 5.37 -19.12
CA VAL A 16 14.44 4.63 -20.26
C VAL A 16 13.21 3.79 -19.87
N PRO A 17 13.25 2.96 -18.81
CA PRO A 17 12.03 2.30 -18.31
C PRO A 17 10.91 3.28 -17.96
N MET A 18 11.23 4.43 -17.36
CA MET A 18 10.25 5.46 -17.04
C MET A 18 9.63 6.07 -18.32
N ALA A 19 10.44 6.30 -19.36
CA ALA A 19 9.94 6.79 -20.64
C ALA A 19 8.98 5.81 -21.33
N VAL A 20 9.15 4.49 -21.12
CA VAL A 20 8.24 3.47 -21.67
C VAL A 20 6.80 3.67 -21.16
N PHE A 21 6.61 4.14 -19.92
CA PHE A 21 5.27 4.43 -19.38
C PHE A 21 4.59 5.62 -20.06
N LEU A 22 5.33 6.48 -20.78
CA LEU A 22 4.74 7.56 -21.57
C LEU A 22 4.02 7.03 -22.82
N ILE A 23 4.43 5.89 -23.38
CA ILE A 23 3.88 5.33 -24.61
C ILE A 23 2.35 5.08 -24.49
N PRO A 24 1.87 4.26 -23.52
CA PRO A 24 0.43 4.05 -23.36
C PRO A 24 -0.30 5.34 -22.98
N THR A 25 0.32 6.24 -22.22
CA THR A 25 -0.25 7.54 -21.84
C THR A 25 -0.47 8.43 -23.07
N LEU A 26 0.50 8.51 -23.97
CA LEU A 26 0.39 9.28 -25.21
C LEU A 26 -0.64 8.68 -26.16
N ILE A 27 -0.66 7.34 -26.30
CA ILE A 27 -1.67 6.64 -27.12
C ILE A 27 -3.08 6.93 -26.57
N TYR A 28 -3.27 6.79 -25.26
CA TYR A 28 -4.54 7.09 -24.60
C TYR A 28 -4.92 8.56 -24.81
N GLY A 29 -4.02 9.49 -24.55
CA GLY A 29 -4.24 10.92 -24.78
C GLY A 29 -4.65 11.22 -26.22
N PHE A 30 -3.99 10.61 -27.21
CA PHE A 30 -4.31 10.78 -28.62
C PHE A 30 -5.70 10.24 -28.97
N ILE A 31 -6.09 9.08 -28.44
CA ILE A 31 -7.42 8.49 -28.65
C ILE A 31 -8.51 9.38 -28.04
N VAL A 32 -8.28 9.91 -26.83
CA VAL A 32 -9.29 10.62 -26.05
C VAL A 32 -9.47 12.08 -26.48
N ILE A 33 -8.43 12.74 -27.04
CA ILE A 33 -8.43 14.18 -27.34
C ILE A 33 -9.57 14.66 -28.26
N LYS A 34 -10.07 13.78 -29.11
CA LYS A 34 -11.17 14.07 -30.03
C LYS A 34 -12.51 13.46 -29.61
N GLN A 35 -12.55 12.74 -28.49
CA GLN A 35 -13.77 12.09 -28.02
C GLN A 35 -14.72 13.09 -27.36
N LYS A 36 -15.99 12.97 -27.67
CA LYS A 36 -17.06 13.71 -26.98
C LYS A 36 -17.58 12.81 -25.85
N PHE A 37 -17.33 13.21 -24.62
CA PHE A 37 -17.84 12.48 -23.45
C PHE A 37 -19.29 12.89 -23.17
N PRO A 38 -20.15 11.93 -22.78
CA PRO A 38 -21.50 12.25 -22.30
C PRO A 38 -21.40 13.10 -21.01
N LEU A 39 -22.45 13.82 -20.71
CA LEU A 39 -22.56 14.54 -19.45
C LEU A 39 -22.56 13.53 -18.30
N SER A 40 -21.87 13.86 -17.21
CA SER A 40 -21.98 13.05 -16.00
C SER A 40 -23.43 13.06 -15.47
N GLU A 41 -23.85 11.99 -14.81
CA GLU A 41 -25.18 11.83 -14.25
C GLU A 41 -25.59 13.05 -13.38
N ALA A 42 -24.70 13.48 -12.48
CA ALA A 42 -24.94 14.69 -11.67
C ALA A 42 -25.15 15.94 -12.50
N LYS A 43 -24.43 16.12 -13.63
CA LYS A 43 -24.58 17.29 -14.49
C LYS A 43 -25.83 17.21 -15.35
N SER A 44 -26.19 16.04 -15.85
CA SER A 44 -27.44 15.81 -16.61
C SER A 44 -28.67 16.01 -15.74
N ALA A 45 -28.53 15.68 -14.45
CA ALA A 45 -29.53 15.91 -13.40
C ALA A 45 -29.60 17.37 -12.89
N GLY A 46 -28.79 18.28 -13.43
CA GLY A 46 -28.78 19.70 -13.04
C GLY A 46 -28.22 19.96 -11.62
N VAL A 47 -27.46 19.03 -11.06
CA VAL A 47 -26.87 19.18 -9.72
C VAL A 47 -25.83 20.30 -9.76
N SER A 48 -26.01 21.33 -8.92
CA SER A 48 -25.04 22.45 -8.78
C SER A 48 -23.81 22.02 -7.99
N PHE A 49 -22.70 22.76 -8.17
CA PHE A 49 -21.47 22.53 -7.40
C PHE A 49 -21.68 22.66 -5.88
N GLY A 50 -22.52 23.61 -5.44
CA GLY A 50 -22.88 23.74 -4.04
C GLY A 50 -23.61 22.51 -3.47
N GLN A 51 -24.47 21.90 -4.25
CA GLN A 51 -25.15 20.65 -3.86
C GLN A 51 -24.18 19.47 -3.79
N MET A 52 -23.17 19.40 -4.70
CA MET A 52 -22.09 18.41 -4.59
C MET A 52 -21.30 18.57 -3.30
N LEU A 53 -20.95 19.82 -2.90
CA LEU A 53 -20.28 20.11 -1.65
C LEU A 53 -21.13 19.73 -0.42
N LEU A 54 -22.44 20.02 -0.44
CA LEU A 54 -23.33 19.64 0.64
C LEU A 54 -23.40 18.14 0.88
N THR A 55 -23.09 17.32 -0.12
CA THR A 55 -23.01 15.86 0.05
C THR A 55 -21.99 15.47 1.11
N PHE A 56 -20.91 16.24 1.28
CA PHE A 56 -19.88 16.00 2.29
C PHE A 56 -20.35 16.24 3.74
N ALA A 57 -21.49 16.90 3.94
CA ALA A 57 -22.09 17.02 5.26
C ALA A 57 -22.76 15.70 5.72
N SER A 58 -22.88 14.69 4.85
CA SER A 58 -23.45 13.39 5.21
C SER A 58 -22.53 12.63 6.17
N PRO A 59 -22.99 12.26 7.39
CA PRO A 59 -22.20 11.45 8.31
C PRO A 59 -21.79 10.08 7.72
N LEU A 60 -22.64 9.51 6.86
CA LEU A 60 -22.34 8.26 6.18
C LEU A 60 -21.18 8.43 5.20
N LEU A 61 -21.15 9.53 4.42
CA LEU A 61 -20.04 9.80 3.51
C LEU A 61 -18.73 10.04 4.27
N ILE A 62 -18.79 10.80 5.37
CA ILE A 62 -17.60 11.03 6.22
C ILE A 62 -17.06 9.70 6.76
N PHE A 63 -17.93 8.81 7.19
CA PHE A 63 -17.52 7.48 7.66
C PHE A 63 -16.91 6.64 6.54
N LEU A 64 -17.48 6.67 5.33
CA LEU A 64 -16.91 5.99 4.17
C LEU A 64 -15.55 6.59 3.76
N LEU A 65 -15.37 7.91 3.86
CA LEU A 65 -14.06 8.55 3.62
C LEU A 65 -13.01 8.11 4.64
N LEU A 66 -13.38 7.95 5.91
CA LEU A 66 -12.50 7.39 6.95
C LEU A 66 -12.10 5.94 6.62
N LEU A 67 -13.07 5.11 6.23
CA LEU A 67 -12.78 3.74 5.80
C LEU A 67 -11.92 3.71 4.54
N GLN A 68 -12.10 4.65 3.60
CA GLN A 68 -11.26 4.76 2.40
C GLN A 68 -9.83 5.16 2.75
N ALA A 69 -9.61 6.02 3.75
CA ALA A 69 -8.27 6.27 4.26
C ALA A 69 -7.60 4.99 4.77
N CYS A 70 -8.35 4.15 5.49
CA CYS A 70 -7.87 2.83 5.92
C CYS A 70 -7.58 1.90 4.72
N VAL A 71 -8.42 1.93 3.66
CA VAL A 71 -8.15 1.17 2.42
C VAL A 71 -6.82 1.60 1.80
N GLY A 72 -6.58 2.90 1.67
CA GLY A 72 -5.31 3.43 1.15
C GLY A 72 -4.10 2.97 1.97
N TYR A 73 -4.22 3.04 3.30
CA TYR A 73 -3.19 2.55 4.22
C TYR A 73 -2.88 1.07 3.97
N VAL A 74 -3.92 0.21 3.91
CA VAL A 74 -3.77 -1.25 3.84
C VAL A 74 -3.36 -1.71 2.45
N GLU A 75 -3.93 -1.18 1.38
CA GLU A 75 -3.65 -1.63 0.01
C GLU A 75 -2.31 -1.05 -0.47
N LEU A 76 -2.22 0.27 -0.61
CA LEU A 76 -1.04 0.92 -1.19
C LEU A 76 0.12 1.10 -0.20
N GLY A 77 -0.18 1.45 1.07
CA GLY A 77 0.84 1.56 2.11
C GLY A 77 1.55 0.23 2.33
N THR A 78 0.80 -0.88 2.42
CA THR A 78 1.39 -2.22 2.57
C THR A 78 2.17 -2.63 1.32
N ASP A 79 1.68 -2.34 0.10
CA ASP A 79 2.37 -2.70 -1.14
C ASP A 79 3.76 -2.07 -1.26
N SER A 80 3.99 -0.91 -0.63
CA SER A 80 5.30 -0.26 -0.60
C SER A 80 6.33 -1.02 0.27
N TRP A 81 5.89 -1.84 1.22
CA TRP A 81 6.76 -2.54 2.18
C TRP A 81 6.74 -4.05 2.07
N ILE A 82 5.66 -4.65 1.57
CA ILE A 82 5.45 -6.10 1.65
C ILE A 82 6.53 -6.89 0.94
N SER A 83 7.05 -6.39 -0.19
CA SER A 83 8.12 -7.06 -0.93
C SER A 83 9.42 -7.12 -0.10
N SER A 84 9.83 -6.01 0.53
CA SER A 84 11.06 -5.98 1.33
C SER A 84 10.92 -6.76 2.63
N ILE A 85 9.75 -6.69 3.29
CA ILE A 85 9.49 -7.46 4.51
C ILE A 85 9.45 -8.96 4.22
N THR A 86 8.74 -9.39 3.19
CA THR A 86 8.67 -10.81 2.83
C THR A 86 10.01 -11.34 2.29
N ASP A 87 10.82 -10.49 1.64
CA ASP A 87 12.17 -10.84 1.24
C ASP A 87 13.10 -11.08 2.44
N SER A 88 12.93 -10.32 3.50
CA SER A 88 13.66 -10.56 4.74
C SER A 88 13.27 -11.87 5.45
N ILE A 89 12.03 -12.33 5.27
CA ILE A 89 11.52 -13.60 5.82
C ILE A 89 11.93 -14.79 4.96
N LEU A 90 11.80 -14.66 3.63
CA LEU A 90 12.13 -15.68 2.64
C LEU A 90 13.08 -15.07 1.61
N GLU A 91 14.38 -15.18 1.85
CA GLU A 91 15.43 -14.56 1.06
C GLU A 91 15.28 -14.82 -0.45
N GLY A 92 15.27 -13.72 -1.22
CA GLY A 92 15.14 -13.74 -2.68
C GLY A 92 13.72 -13.99 -3.20
N GLN A 93 12.69 -14.13 -2.32
CA GLN A 93 11.32 -14.43 -2.74
C GLN A 93 10.36 -13.22 -2.64
N GLY A 94 10.75 -12.12 -2.03
CA GLY A 94 9.86 -10.98 -1.77
C GLY A 94 9.19 -10.42 -3.04
N LEU A 95 9.93 -10.24 -4.11
CA LEU A 95 9.40 -9.79 -5.39
C LEU A 95 8.41 -10.80 -6.00
N TYR A 96 8.69 -12.10 -5.91
CA TYR A 96 7.81 -13.15 -6.44
C TYR A 96 6.49 -13.20 -5.66
N LEU A 97 6.54 -13.06 -4.34
CA LEU A 97 5.36 -13.00 -3.47
C LEU A 97 4.49 -11.76 -3.79
N PHE A 98 5.11 -10.61 -4.03
CA PHE A 98 4.40 -9.40 -4.45
C PHE A 98 3.73 -9.57 -5.81
N ILE A 99 4.43 -10.12 -6.81
CA ILE A 99 3.87 -10.40 -8.15
C ILE A 99 2.73 -11.41 -8.03
N TYR A 100 2.88 -12.43 -7.22
CA TYR A 100 1.85 -13.43 -6.98
C TYR A 100 0.58 -12.83 -6.38
N ALA A 101 0.69 -12.02 -5.32
CA ALA A 101 -0.45 -11.32 -4.73
C ALA A 101 -1.15 -10.40 -5.75
N SER A 102 -0.36 -9.68 -6.56
CA SER A 102 -0.87 -8.81 -7.62
C SER A 102 -1.55 -9.58 -8.74
N SER A 103 -1.06 -10.78 -9.07
CA SER A 103 -1.69 -11.68 -10.06
C SER A 103 -3.05 -12.20 -9.56
N ILE A 104 -3.15 -12.58 -8.29
CA ILE A 104 -4.42 -12.96 -7.66
C ILE A 104 -5.41 -11.80 -7.78
N MET A 105 -5.00 -10.60 -7.41
CA MET A 105 -5.82 -9.39 -7.50
C MET A 105 -6.28 -9.14 -8.94
N PHE A 106 -5.38 -9.23 -9.92
CA PHE A 106 -5.70 -9.04 -11.34
C PHE A 106 -6.75 -10.04 -11.82
N ILE A 107 -6.54 -11.34 -11.60
CA ILE A 107 -7.43 -12.40 -12.04
C ILE A 107 -8.83 -12.27 -11.40
N LEU A 108 -8.89 -12.06 -10.09
CA LEU A 108 -10.16 -12.00 -9.37
C LEU A 108 -11.02 -10.80 -9.73
N ARG A 109 -10.42 -9.68 -10.16
CA ARG A 109 -11.18 -8.50 -10.60
C ARG A 109 -12.04 -8.76 -11.84
N PHE A 110 -11.69 -9.74 -12.69
CA PHE A 110 -12.58 -10.17 -13.80
C PHE A 110 -13.86 -10.87 -13.30
N PHE A 111 -13.85 -11.40 -12.09
CA PHE A 111 -15.01 -12.11 -11.50
C PHE A 111 -15.74 -11.26 -10.45
N ALA A 112 -15.45 -9.98 -10.36
CA ALA A 112 -16.03 -9.09 -9.34
C ALA A 112 -17.57 -8.99 -9.46
N GLY A 113 -18.12 -8.85 -10.68
CA GLY A 113 -19.55 -8.75 -10.94
C GLY A 113 -20.34 -9.89 -10.30
N PRO A 114 -20.13 -11.16 -10.72
CA PRO A 114 -20.85 -12.31 -10.14
C PRO A 114 -20.69 -12.47 -8.62
N ILE A 115 -19.59 -11.96 -8.03
CA ILE A 115 -19.37 -12.01 -6.58
C ILE A 115 -20.24 -10.96 -5.87
N VAL A 116 -20.25 -9.72 -6.38
CA VAL A 116 -21.02 -8.60 -5.82
C VAL A 116 -22.53 -8.87 -5.88
N GLU A 117 -23.02 -9.47 -6.96
CA GLU A 117 -24.43 -9.87 -7.11
C GLU A 117 -24.89 -10.80 -5.97
N LYS A 118 -24.01 -11.68 -5.47
CA LYS A 118 -24.34 -12.66 -4.43
C LYS A 118 -24.22 -12.13 -3.00
N ILE A 119 -23.24 -11.27 -2.73
CA ILE A 119 -22.84 -10.92 -1.35
C ILE A 119 -23.22 -9.49 -0.98
N ASN A 120 -23.65 -8.66 -1.90
CA ASN A 120 -23.76 -7.21 -1.87
C ASN A 120 -22.41 -6.48 -1.64
N PRO A 121 -22.26 -5.21 -2.03
CA PRO A 121 -20.96 -4.51 -1.95
C PRO A 121 -20.40 -4.38 -0.54
N LEU A 122 -21.24 -4.08 0.46
CA LEU A 122 -20.80 -3.92 1.85
C LEU A 122 -20.39 -5.25 2.50
N GLY A 123 -21.11 -6.32 2.19
CA GLY A 123 -20.75 -7.67 2.61
C GLY A 123 -19.43 -8.12 2.03
N LEU A 124 -19.19 -7.83 0.73
CA LEU A 124 -17.90 -8.09 0.09
C LEU A 124 -16.76 -7.33 0.74
N LEU A 125 -16.95 -6.04 1.06
CA LEU A 125 -15.96 -5.23 1.77
C LEU A 125 -15.63 -5.79 3.16
N CYS A 126 -16.65 -6.22 3.90
CA CYS A 126 -16.48 -6.82 5.23
C CYS A 126 -15.63 -8.11 5.14
N VAL A 127 -15.99 -9.03 4.25
CA VAL A 127 -15.25 -10.29 4.03
C VAL A 127 -13.84 -10.01 3.55
N SER A 128 -13.66 -9.09 2.61
CA SER A 128 -12.35 -8.68 2.10
C SER A 128 -11.45 -8.11 3.20
N ALA A 129 -11.99 -7.27 4.08
CA ALA A 129 -11.26 -6.74 5.21
C ALA A 129 -10.86 -7.83 6.22
N CYS A 130 -11.74 -8.82 6.49
CA CYS A 130 -11.40 -9.97 7.31
C CYS A 130 -10.24 -10.79 6.72
N PHE A 131 -10.29 -11.08 5.41
CA PHE A 131 -9.19 -11.77 4.73
C PHE A 131 -7.89 -10.95 4.74
N GLY A 132 -7.99 -9.63 4.53
CA GLY A 132 -6.85 -8.71 4.60
C GLY A 132 -6.18 -8.74 5.97
N ALA A 133 -6.97 -8.62 7.05
CA ALA A 133 -6.47 -8.69 8.43
C ALA A 133 -5.81 -10.04 8.73
N THR A 134 -6.50 -11.14 8.40
CA THR A 134 -6.00 -12.49 8.62
C THR A 134 -4.71 -12.74 7.84
N GLY A 135 -4.67 -12.38 6.57
CA GLY A 135 -3.50 -12.55 5.71
C GLY A 135 -2.27 -11.80 6.23
N LEU A 136 -2.41 -10.52 6.57
CA LEU A 136 -1.31 -9.71 7.13
C LEU A 136 -0.80 -10.28 8.47
N TYR A 137 -1.72 -10.68 9.35
CA TYR A 137 -1.34 -11.30 10.62
C TYR A 137 -0.60 -12.63 10.41
N MET A 138 -1.05 -13.45 9.46
CA MET A 138 -0.39 -14.71 9.08
C MET A 138 1.00 -14.48 8.51
N ILE A 139 1.20 -13.52 7.56
CA ILE A 139 2.52 -13.19 7.01
C ILE A 139 3.46 -12.77 8.14
N GLY A 140 3.02 -11.93 9.07
CA GLY A 140 3.78 -11.53 10.24
C GLY A 140 4.04 -12.68 11.24
N SER A 141 3.34 -13.81 11.14
CA SER A 141 3.44 -14.90 12.13
C SER A 141 4.25 -16.10 11.64
N PHE A 142 4.14 -16.46 10.37
CA PHE A 142 4.81 -17.64 9.81
C PHE A 142 6.24 -17.34 9.34
N LYS A 143 7.09 -18.38 9.34
CA LYS A 143 8.47 -18.35 8.84
C LYS A 143 8.69 -19.36 7.70
N GLU A 144 7.86 -20.40 7.65
CA GLU A 144 7.96 -21.48 6.69
C GLU A 144 7.43 -21.03 5.33
N ALA A 145 8.16 -21.32 4.26
CA ALA A 145 7.85 -20.84 2.91
C ALA A 145 6.40 -21.13 2.52
N ILE A 146 5.94 -22.39 2.65
CA ILE A 146 4.58 -22.78 2.27
C ILE A 146 3.53 -21.96 3.02
N MET A 147 3.71 -21.74 4.33
CA MET A 147 2.77 -20.97 5.14
C MET A 147 2.76 -19.49 4.77
N VAL A 148 3.91 -18.93 4.39
CA VAL A 148 3.99 -17.53 3.89
C VAL A 148 3.27 -17.38 2.55
N TRP A 149 3.43 -18.35 1.62
CA TRP A 149 2.69 -18.35 0.35
C TRP A 149 1.17 -18.45 0.57
N VAL A 150 0.70 -19.29 1.48
CA VAL A 150 -0.71 -19.38 1.87
C VAL A 150 -1.18 -18.06 2.48
N ALA A 151 -0.39 -17.46 3.37
CA ALA A 151 -0.72 -16.18 4.00
C ALA A 151 -0.83 -15.04 2.97
N VAL A 152 0.08 -14.98 1.99
CA VAL A 152 0.03 -14.03 0.88
C VAL A 152 -1.18 -14.26 -0.01
N THR A 153 -1.60 -15.52 -0.22
CA THR A 153 -2.86 -15.84 -0.92
C THR A 153 -4.06 -15.25 -0.19
N VAL A 154 -4.17 -15.48 1.12
CA VAL A 154 -5.25 -14.96 1.95
C VAL A 154 -5.28 -13.42 1.91
N TYR A 155 -4.11 -12.77 2.02
CA TYR A 155 -3.99 -11.33 1.90
C TYR A 155 -4.40 -10.82 0.51
N GLY A 156 -3.93 -11.48 -0.56
CA GLY A 156 -4.26 -11.15 -1.95
C GLY A 156 -5.76 -11.20 -2.23
N LEU A 157 -6.45 -12.26 -1.73
CA LEU A 157 -7.91 -12.37 -1.79
C LEU A 157 -8.58 -11.19 -1.08
N GLY A 158 -8.09 -10.81 0.10
CA GLY A 158 -8.65 -9.73 0.91
C GLY A 158 -8.51 -8.37 0.24
N LYS A 159 -7.31 -7.99 -0.22
CA LYS A 159 -7.08 -6.65 -0.77
C LYS A 159 -7.76 -6.40 -2.13
N THR A 160 -8.11 -7.47 -2.86
CA THR A 160 -8.57 -7.39 -4.25
C THR A 160 -9.75 -6.45 -4.47
N PHE A 161 -10.73 -6.47 -3.57
CA PHE A 161 -12.01 -5.79 -3.76
C PHE A 161 -12.17 -4.51 -2.93
N LEU A 162 -11.24 -4.18 -2.06
CA LEU A 162 -11.38 -3.03 -1.14
C LEU A 162 -11.56 -1.71 -1.88
N TRP A 163 -10.61 -1.34 -2.72
CA TRP A 163 -10.63 -0.06 -3.42
C TRP A 163 -11.77 0.07 -4.45
N PRO A 164 -11.92 -0.84 -5.41
CA PRO A 164 -12.96 -0.68 -6.43
C PRO A 164 -14.37 -0.75 -5.85
N THR A 165 -14.62 -1.63 -4.88
CA THR A 165 -15.93 -1.76 -4.25
C THR A 165 -16.30 -0.53 -3.42
N MET A 166 -15.33 0.10 -2.72
CA MET A 166 -15.56 1.35 -2.01
C MET A 166 -15.96 2.49 -2.96
N LEU A 167 -15.29 2.60 -4.10
CA LEU A 167 -15.68 3.58 -5.13
C LEU A 167 -17.09 3.30 -5.63
N GLY A 168 -17.43 2.04 -5.89
CA GLY A 168 -18.77 1.63 -6.30
C GLY A 168 -19.83 2.04 -5.27
N VAL A 169 -19.61 1.70 -3.99
CA VAL A 169 -20.52 2.06 -2.89
C VAL A 169 -20.76 3.57 -2.80
N VAL A 170 -19.71 4.39 -2.93
CA VAL A 170 -19.86 5.85 -2.87
C VAL A 170 -20.54 6.39 -4.12
N GLY A 171 -20.24 5.87 -5.31
CA GLY A 171 -20.92 6.21 -6.55
C GLY A 171 -22.43 5.95 -6.49
N GLU A 172 -22.81 4.77 -5.98
CA GLU A 172 -24.21 4.35 -5.84
C GLU A 172 -24.99 5.09 -4.74
N ARG A 173 -24.33 5.41 -3.63
CA ARG A 173 -24.99 6.05 -2.48
C ARG A 173 -24.99 7.57 -2.50
N PHE A 174 -24.07 8.16 -3.27
CA PHE A 174 -23.91 9.62 -3.34
C PHE A 174 -23.82 10.12 -4.79
N PRO A 175 -24.76 9.76 -5.67
CA PRO A 175 -24.71 10.18 -7.09
C PRO A 175 -24.74 11.71 -7.23
N LYS A 176 -25.36 12.45 -6.29
CA LYS A 176 -25.32 13.93 -6.24
C LYS A 176 -23.91 14.49 -6.04
N GLY A 177 -23.02 13.75 -5.40
CA GLY A 177 -21.62 14.14 -5.23
C GLY A 177 -20.80 14.02 -6.50
N GLY A 178 -21.19 13.13 -7.42
CA GLY A 178 -20.60 12.97 -8.74
C GLY A 178 -19.07 12.84 -8.70
N ALA A 179 -18.41 13.53 -9.63
CA ALA A 179 -16.94 13.50 -9.73
C ALA A 179 -16.23 14.03 -8.47
N LEU A 180 -16.88 14.91 -7.69
CA LEU A 180 -16.27 15.50 -6.50
C LEU A 180 -16.10 14.47 -5.38
N THR A 181 -17.12 13.65 -5.10
CA THR A 181 -17.03 12.58 -4.10
C THR A 181 -16.08 11.47 -4.56
N MET A 182 -16.11 11.10 -5.83
CA MET A 182 -15.19 10.10 -6.39
C MET A 182 -13.73 10.58 -6.31
N GLY A 183 -13.47 11.84 -6.66
CA GLY A 183 -12.16 12.46 -6.53
C GLY A 183 -11.67 12.53 -5.08
N ALA A 184 -12.56 12.87 -4.15
CA ALA A 184 -12.24 12.89 -2.72
C ALA A 184 -11.92 11.49 -2.18
N MET A 185 -12.66 10.46 -2.60
CA MET A 185 -12.38 9.07 -2.25
C MET A 185 -10.98 8.65 -2.73
N GLY A 186 -10.66 8.92 -4.00
CA GLY A 186 -9.33 8.65 -4.55
C GLY A 186 -8.24 9.42 -3.82
N GLY A 187 -8.44 10.73 -3.63
CA GLY A 187 -7.49 11.63 -2.96
C GLY A 187 -7.18 11.23 -1.52
N ILE A 188 -8.20 10.96 -0.71
CA ILE A 188 -8.03 10.54 0.70
C ILE A 188 -7.29 9.19 0.79
N GLY A 189 -7.63 8.23 -0.08
CA GLY A 189 -6.94 6.94 -0.11
C GLY A 189 -5.45 7.09 -0.45
N MET A 190 -5.11 7.89 -1.47
CA MET A 190 -3.71 8.15 -1.87
C MET A 190 -2.94 8.93 -0.82
N LEU A 191 -3.56 9.98 -0.23
CA LEU A 191 -2.94 10.75 0.86
C LEU A 191 -2.66 9.85 2.07
N SER A 192 -3.62 9.01 2.45
CA SER A 192 -3.43 8.06 3.55
C SER A 192 -2.32 7.05 3.26
N ALA A 193 -2.23 6.52 2.05
CA ALA A 193 -1.14 5.61 1.68
C ALA A 193 0.24 6.26 1.85
N GLY A 194 0.40 7.50 1.37
CA GLY A 194 1.67 8.22 1.39
C GLY A 194 2.04 8.82 2.74
N LEU A 195 1.06 9.42 3.46
CA LEU A 195 1.33 10.13 4.71
C LEU A 195 1.20 9.25 5.96
N LEU A 196 0.36 8.22 5.90
CA LEU A 196 0.09 7.35 7.03
C LEU A 196 0.60 5.93 6.82
N GLY A 197 0.28 5.31 5.67
CA GLY A 197 0.56 3.90 5.41
C GLY A 197 2.05 3.60 5.33
N GLY A 198 2.74 4.21 4.38
CA GLY A 198 4.18 4.01 4.21
C GLY A 198 4.99 4.36 5.47
N PRO A 199 4.88 5.60 5.99
CA PRO A 199 5.61 6.00 7.20
C PRO A 199 5.21 5.22 8.46
N GLY A 200 3.93 4.91 8.63
CA GLY A 200 3.45 4.17 9.81
C GLY A 200 3.94 2.73 9.85
N ILE A 201 3.98 2.04 8.70
CA ILE A 201 4.55 0.69 8.60
C ILE A 201 6.06 0.74 8.85
N GLY A 202 6.76 1.71 8.24
CA GLY A 202 8.19 1.93 8.46
C GLY A 202 8.52 2.20 9.93
N TYR A 203 7.78 3.10 10.57
CA TYR A 203 7.95 3.37 12.00
C TYR A 203 7.77 2.10 12.86
N ASN A 204 6.70 1.33 12.62
CA ASN A 204 6.49 0.08 13.37
C ASN A 204 7.63 -0.91 13.14
N GLN A 205 8.14 -1.01 11.91
CA GLN A 205 9.29 -1.87 11.60
C GLN A 205 10.51 -1.45 12.40
N ASP A 206 10.85 -0.17 12.38
CA ASP A 206 12.00 0.37 13.10
C ASP A 206 11.83 0.24 14.61
N TYR A 207 10.66 0.54 15.14
CA TYR A 207 10.35 0.43 16.56
C TYR A 207 10.61 -0.97 17.10
N TYR A 208 10.03 -1.98 16.46
CA TYR A 208 10.19 -3.35 16.93
C TYR A 208 11.57 -3.95 16.61
N ALA A 209 12.20 -3.52 15.50
CA ALA A 209 13.58 -3.93 15.20
C ALA A 209 14.55 -3.37 16.23
N THR A 210 14.39 -2.11 16.60
CA THR A 210 15.21 -1.44 17.64
C THR A 210 15.10 -2.15 18.98
N GLN A 211 13.88 -2.35 19.48
CA GLN A 211 13.67 -3.07 20.75
C GLN A 211 14.25 -4.48 20.72
N LYS A 212 14.12 -5.15 19.58
CA LYS A 212 14.65 -6.50 19.44
C LYS A 212 16.17 -6.51 19.44
N LEU A 213 16.83 -5.59 18.70
CA LEU A 213 18.28 -5.51 18.65
C LEU A 213 18.86 -5.13 20.02
N GLU A 214 18.26 -4.15 20.70
CA GLU A 214 18.67 -3.75 22.06
C GLU A 214 18.59 -4.93 23.05
N SER A 215 17.57 -5.79 22.91
CA SER A 215 17.41 -6.98 23.74
C SER A 215 18.39 -8.11 23.41
N LEU A 216 18.89 -8.19 22.15
CA LEU A 216 19.85 -9.21 21.72
C LEU A 216 21.29 -8.79 22.00
N SER A 217 21.63 -7.56 21.63
CA SER A 217 22.96 -6.98 21.78
C SER A 217 22.87 -5.46 21.93
N PRO A 218 22.92 -4.93 23.16
CA PRO A 218 22.98 -3.49 23.41
C PRO A 218 24.13 -2.81 22.67
N GLU A 219 25.28 -3.48 22.57
CA GLU A 219 26.47 -2.95 21.91
C GLU A 219 26.25 -2.83 20.39
N ALA A 220 25.62 -3.82 19.76
CA ALA A 220 25.23 -3.73 18.35
C ALA A 220 24.17 -2.62 18.14
N TYR A 221 23.21 -2.49 19.05
CA TYR A 221 22.24 -1.40 18.98
C TYR A 221 22.93 -0.03 18.99
N GLU A 222 23.87 0.23 19.89
CA GLU A 222 24.60 1.48 19.93
C GLU A 222 25.37 1.75 18.62
N ARG A 223 26.01 0.72 18.03
CA ARG A 223 26.75 0.85 16.78
C ARG A 223 25.86 1.20 15.59
N TYR A 224 24.67 0.57 15.48
CA TYR A 224 23.79 0.69 14.32
C TYR A 224 22.64 1.66 14.53
N SER A 225 22.46 2.25 15.69
CA SER A 225 21.42 3.23 15.95
C SER A 225 21.60 4.52 15.13
N ALA A 226 20.49 5.19 14.84
CA ALA A 226 20.47 6.52 14.22
C ALA A 226 21.03 7.56 15.22
N ALA A 227 21.47 8.71 14.71
CA ALA A 227 21.95 9.81 15.55
C ALA A 227 20.81 10.54 16.27
N GLU A 228 19.66 10.64 15.58
CA GLU A 228 18.50 11.40 16.03
C GLU A 228 17.33 10.46 16.35
N GLU A 229 16.53 10.84 17.32
CA GLU A 229 15.25 10.21 17.60
C GLU A 229 14.20 10.70 16.60
N LYS A 230 13.30 9.81 16.18
CA LYS A 230 12.19 10.11 15.27
C LYS A 230 10.91 9.49 15.82
N GLY A 231 9.85 10.29 15.84
CA GLY A 231 8.50 9.86 16.14
C GLY A 231 7.63 9.79 14.90
N PHE A 232 6.45 9.22 15.05
CA PHE A 232 5.43 9.23 14.02
C PHE A 232 4.08 9.61 14.62
N LEU A 233 3.53 10.76 14.23
CA LEU A 233 2.29 11.33 14.76
C LEU A 233 2.33 11.46 16.29
N PHE A 234 1.45 10.73 16.98
CA PHE A 234 1.33 10.67 18.43
C PHE A 234 2.10 9.50 19.07
N LEU A 235 2.85 8.73 18.26
CA LEU A 235 3.65 7.62 18.74
C LEU A 235 4.97 8.12 19.35
N PRO A 236 5.57 7.36 20.27
CA PRO A 236 6.82 7.76 20.95
C PRO A 236 7.96 8.04 19.96
N GLU A 237 8.82 8.97 20.31
CA GLU A 237 10.10 9.12 19.62
C GLU A 237 11.02 7.95 19.95
N ILE A 238 11.70 7.44 18.94
CA ILE A 238 12.64 6.32 19.06
C ILE A 238 13.94 6.63 18.34
N LYS A 239 15.02 6.14 18.87
CA LYS A 239 16.31 6.10 18.20
C LYS A 239 16.39 4.84 17.35
N GLY A 240 15.77 4.92 16.15
CA GLY A 240 15.67 3.80 15.20
C GLY A 240 17.04 3.31 14.71
N LEU A 241 17.03 2.28 13.87
CA LEU A 241 18.26 1.80 13.23
C LEU A 241 18.63 2.69 12.04
N ASN A 242 19.93 2.97 11.86
CA ASN A 242 20.42 3.69 10.70
C ASN A 242 20.47 2.77 9.49
N GLY A 243 19.56 2.97 8.52
CA GLY A 243 19.45 2.13 7.33
C GLY A 243 20.74 2.03 6.53
N GLN A 244 21.51 3.12 6.39
CA GLN A 244 22.78 3.11 5.68
C GLN A 244 23.82 2.22 6.36
N LYS A 245 23.94 2.31 7.70
CA LYS A 245 24.82 1.44 8.49
C LYS A 245 24.42 -0.04 8.36
N VAL A 246 23.11 -0.31 8.43
CA VAL A 246 22.57 -1.69 8.26
C VAL A 246 22.85 -2.22 6.85
N ASP A 247 22.74 -1.39 5.82
CA ASP A 247 23.03 -1.81 4.44
C ASP A 247 24.52 -2.06 4.22
N VAL A 248 25.40 -1.25 4.81
CA VAL A 248 26.86 -1.51 4.80
C VAL A 248 27.18 -2.85 5.47
N LEU A 249 26.55 -3.16 6.60
CA LEU A 249 26.72 -4.45 7.26
C LEU A 249 26.27 -5.63 6.38
N LYS A 250 25.10 -5.52 5.71
CA LYS A 250 24.55 -6.59 4.85
C LYS A 250 25.49 -6.99 3.69
N ASN A 251 26.27 -6.05 3.17
CA ASN A 251 27.18 -6.29 2.04
C ASN A 251 28.66 -6.29 2.44
N ASP A 252 28.98 -6.41 3.72
CA ASP A 252 30.35 -6.39 4.28
C ASP A 252 31.18 -5.17 3.80
N GLY A 253 30.55 -4.00 3.67
CA GLY A 253 31.21 -2.77 3.25
C GLY A 253 31.61 -2.71 1.77
N LYS A 254 31.34 -3.74 0.97
CA LYS A 254 31.82 -3.83 -0.44
C LYS A 254 31.28 -2.71 -1.33
N GLU A 255 30.03 -2.33 -1.14
CA GLU A 255 29.42 -1.23 -1.92
C GLU A 255 29.95 0.12 -1.46
N LEU A 256 30.17 0.29 -0.17
CA LEU A 256 30.80 1.49 0.39
C LEU A 256 32.22 1.68 -0.11
N ALA A 257 33.03 0.62 -0.12
CA ALA A 257 34.40 0.66 -0.65
C ALA A 257 34.43 1.10 -2.13
N LYS A 258 33.52 0.56 -2.97
CA LYS A 258 33.39 0.98 -4.39
C LYS A 258 32.98 2.44 -4.52
N ALA A 259 32.03 2.89 -3.68
CA ALA A 259 31.60 4.30 -3.71
C ALA A 259 32.75 5.25 -3.32
N VAL A 260 33.56 4.88 -2.34
CA VAL A 260 34.75 5.65 -1.93
C VAL A 260 35.80 5.68 -3.04
N GLU A 261 36.07 4.56 -3.73
CA GLU A 261 36.98 4.51 -4.87
C GLU A 261 36.51 5.39 -6.03
N GLN A 262 35.21 5.36 -6.35
CA GLN A 262 34.63 6.20 -7.40
C GLN A 262 34.77 7.70 -7.09
N LEU A 263 34.48 8.11 -5.85
CA LEU A 263 34.67 9.51 -5.44
C LEU A 263 36.13 9.95 -5.55
N LYS A 264 37.06 9.10 -5.15
CA LYS A 264 38.50 9.39 -5.30
C LYS A 264 38.94 9.51 -6.77
N ALA A 265 38.42 8.65 -7.65
CA ALA A 265 38.73 8.69 -9.08
C ALA A 265 38.13 9.93 -9.77
N GLU A 266 37.00 10.45 -9.28
CA GLU A 266 36.36 11.66 -9.82
C GLU A 266 36.79 12.96 -9.13
N ASP A 267 37.73 12.90 -8.19
CA ASP A 267 38.18 14.02 -7.34
C ASP A 267 37.03 14.78 -6.69
N LYS A 268 36.03 14.00 -6.22
CA LYS A 268 34.81 14.51 -5.54
C LYS A 268 34.80 14.07 -4.07
N THR A 269 34.23 14.92 -3.23
CA THR A 269 33.97 14.63 -1.81
C THR A 269 32.47 14.46 -1.55
N ASN A 270 32.14 13.56 -0.64
CA ASN A 270 30.78 13.38 -0.15
C ASN A 270 30.83 13.07 1.34
N GLU A 271 30.45 14.07 2.14
CA GLU A 271 30.53 14.00 3.62
C GLU A 271 29.80 12.78 4.22
N ASN A 272 28.65 12.40 3.64
CA ASN A 272 27.91 11.23 4.10
C ASN A 272 28.67 9.91 3.86
N ILE A 273 29.29 9.75 2.69
CA ILE A 273 30.07 8.54 2.37
C ILE A 273 31.35 8.50 3.20
N GLU A 274 31.99 9.64 3.41
CA GLU A 274 33.19 9.73 4.24
C GLU A 274 32.91 9.41 5.71
N SER A 275 31.85 9.98 6.29
CA SER A 275 31.43 9.68 7.65
C SER A 275 31.02 8.21 7.85
N LEU A 276 30.34 7.64 6.86
CA LEU A 276 29.95 6.24 6.85
C LEU A 276 31.18 5.31 6.75
N ASN A 277 32.18 5.70 5.95
CA ASN A 277 33.42 4.96 5.81
C ASN A 277 34.26 5.00 7.11
N GLN A 278 34.36 6.17 7.76
CA GLN A 278 35.03 6.29 9.06
C GLN A 278 34.34 5.42 10.13
N TRP A 279 33.01 5.45 10.17
CA TRP A 279 32.26 4.60 11.08
C TRP A 279 32.50 3.11 10.79
N TRP A 280 32.50 2.69 9.50
CA TRP A 280 32.70 1.29 9.12
C TRP A 280 34.07 0.76 9.52
N GLN A 281 35.13 1.55 9.38
CA GLN A 281 36.48 1.16 9.83
C GLN A 281 36.52 0.74 11.32
N GLY A 282 35.68 1.35 12.16
CA GLY A 282 35.54 0.99 13.57
C GLY A 282 34.62 -0.21 13.81
N ALA A 283 33.58 -0.38 12.97
CA ALA A 283 32.55 -1.39 13.12
C ALA A 283 32.88 -2.74 12.46
N GLU A 284 33.71 -2.74 11.42
CA GLU A 284 34.01 -3.91 10.56
C GLU A 284 34.47 -5.14 11.40
N LYS A 285 35.27 -4.93 12.44
CA LYS A 285 35.76 -6.00 13.31
C LYS A 285 34.65 -6.77 14.04
N TYR A 286 33.49 -6.14 14.24
CA TYR A 286 32.33 -6.72 14.89
C TYR A 286 31.29 -7.26 13.88
N ALA A 287 31.48 -7.04 12.58
CA ALA A 287 30.49 -7.31 11.55
C ALA A 287 29.97 -8.75 11.55
N LYS A 288 30.84 -9.73 11.80
CA LYS A 288 30.47 -11.16 11.86
C LYS A 288 29.54 -11.51 13.02
N GLU A 289 29.70 -10.83 14.15
CA GLU A 289 28.89 -11.01 15.36
C GLU A 289 27.57 -10.23 15.23
N ASP A 290 27.63 -9.00 14.72
CA ASP A 290 26.49 -8.10 14.60
C ASP A 290 25.50 -8.50 13.50
N GLN A 291 26.00 -9.07 12.38
CA GLN A 291 25.18 -9.38 11.21
C GLN A 291 23.98 -10.29 11.51
N PRO A 292 24.12 -11.43 12.23
CA PRO A 292 22.98 -12.28 12.55
C PRO A 292 21.99 -11.60 13.49
N GLU A 293 22.44 -10.77 14.42
CA GLU A 293 21.59 -10.07 15.39
C GLU A 293 20.79 -8.95 14.74
N VAL A 294 21.44 -8.09 13.93
CA VAL A 294 20.79 -7.03 13.16
C VAL A 294 19.79 -7.62 12.15
N LYS A 295 20.16 -8.74 11.50
CA LYS A 295 19.26 -9.45 10.59
C LYS A 295 18.03 -10.00 11.33
N ALA A 296 18.22 -10.66 12.47
CA ALA A 296 17.14 -11.20 13.29
C ALA A 296 16.20 -10.08 13.80
N ALA A 297 16.75 -8.95 14.19
CA ALA A 297 16.01 -7.78 14.61
C ALA A 297 15.19 -7.19 13.46
N GLY A 298 15.76 -7.03 12.27
CA GLY A 298 15.08 -6.53 11.07
C GLY A 298 13.91 -7.43 10.67
N ILE A 299 14.10 -8.76 10.64
CA ILE A 299 13.03 -9.73 10.36
C ILE A 299 11.92 -9.62 11.40
N TYR A 300 12.26 -9.50 12.68
CA TYR A 300 11.27 -9.36 13.74
C TYR A 300 10.48 -8.06 13.60
N GLY A 301 11.16 -6.93 13.33
CA GLY A 301 10.53 -5.63 13.10
C GLY A 301 9.55 -5.65 11.94
N GLY A 302 9.95 -6.17 10.79
CA GLY A 302 9.07 -6.30 9.62
C GLY A 302 7.84 -7.17 9.89
N ARG A 303 8.01 -8.29 10.59
CA ARG A 303 6.88 -9.17 10.98
C ARG A 303 5.93 -8.49 11.94
N MET A 304 6.44 -7.76 12.93
CA MET A 304 5.59 -7.01 13.86
C MET A 304 4.89 -5.85 13.18
N ALA A 305 5.54 -5.14 12.24
CA ALA A 305 4.90 -4.11 11.45
C ALA A 305 3.68 -4.63 10.68
N LEU A 306 3.76 -5.82 10.06
CA LEU A 306 2.61 -6.44 9.38
C LEU A 306 1.50 -6.84 10.36
N LYS A 307 1.84 -7.33 11.56
CA LYS A 307 0.84 -7.64 12.59
C LYS A 307 0.12 -6.39 13.09
N CYS A 308 0.84 -5.29 13.31
CA CYS A 308 0.25 -4.00 13.66
C CYS A 308 -0.64 -3.49 12.53
N THR A 309 -0.17 -3.59 11.28
CA THR A 309 -0.94 -3.21 10.09
C THR A 309 -2.24 -4.02 9.97
N ALA A 310 -2.27 -5.29 10.40
CA ALA A 310 -3.48 -6.13 10.39
C ALA A 310 -4.62 -5.58 11.25
N LEU A 311 -4.33 -4.72 12.23
CA LEU A 311 -5.36 -4.05 13.03
C LEU A 311 -6.20 -3.07 12.20
N VAL A 312 -5.63 -2.48 11.15
CA VAL A 312 -6.35 -1.52 10.29
C VAL A 312 -7.47 -2.21 9.50
N PRO A 313 -7.24 -3.29 8.73
CA PRO A 313 -8.34 -3.99 8.08
C PRO A 313 -9.29 -4.69 9.06
N LEU A 314 -8.84 -5.03 10.27
CA LEU A 314 -9.75 -5.51 11.32
C LEU A 314 -10.72 -4.40 11.75
N PHE A 315 -10.24 -3.17 11.95
CA PHE A 315 -11.08 -2.00 12.19
C PHE A 315 -12.04 -1.74 11.02
N MET A 316 -11.56 -1.86 9.78
CA MET A 316 -12.39 -1.74 8.58
C MET A 316 -13.50 -2.80 8.55
N ALA A 317 -13.18 -4.07 8.86
CA ALA A 317 -14.16 -5.15 8.91
C ALA A 317 -15.29 -4.84 9.89
N PHE A 318 -14.94 -4.31 11.06
CA PHE A 318 -15.92 -3.85 12.05
C PHE A 318 -16.76 -2.69 11.52
N GLY A 319 -16.15 -1.70 10.88
CA GLY A 319 -16.85 -0.58 10.26
C GLY A 319 -17.81 -1.02 9.16
N TYR A 320 -17.39 -1.93 8.28
CA TYR A 320 -18.26 -2.49 7.25
C TYR A 320 -19.39 -3.36 7.84
N LEU A 321 -19.12 -4.10 8.89
CA LEU A 321 -20.16 -4.86 9.60
C LEU A 321 -21.25 -3.92 10.16
N ILE A 322 -20.86 -2.80 10.76
CA ILE A 322 -21.83 -1.77 11.21
C ILE A 322 -22.66 -1.29 10.03
N LEU A 323 -22.06 -1.01 8.87
CA LEU A 323 -22.79 -0.60 7.67
C LEU A 323 -23.73 -1.69 7.15
N VAL A 324 -23.29 -2.95 7.13
CA VAL A 324 -24.15 -4.09 6.76
C VAL A 324 -25.38 -4.16 7.65
N ILE A 325 -25.20 -4.09 8.98
CA ILE A 325 -26.30 -4.10 9.94
C ILE A 325 -27.20 -2.88 9.76
N TYR A 326 -26.62 -1.68 9.62
CA TYR A 326 -27.37 -0.44 9.39
C TYR A 326 -28.28 -0.55 8.16
N PHE A 327 -27.74 -0.98 7.02
CA PHE A 327 -28.57 -1.13 5.81
C PHE A 327 -29.55 -2.28 5.90
N TYR A 328 -29.21 -3.36 6.58
CA TYR A 328 -30.16 -4.45 6.84
C TYR A 328 -31.40 -3.96 7.60
N THR A 329 -31.23 -3.11 8.64
CA THR A 329 -32.37 -2.51 9.39
C THR A 329 -33.19 -1.52 8.58
N LYS A 330 -32.61 -0.99 7.47
CA LYS A 330 -33.28 -0.07 6.53
C LYS A 330 -33.94 -0.76 5.34
N GLY A 331 -34.02 -2.10 5.34
CA GLY A 331 -34.63 -2.86 4.26
C GLY A 331 -33.67 -3.25 3.13
N GLY A 332 -32.37 -3.31 3.43
CA GLY A 332 -31.31 -3.74 2.52
C GLY A 332 -30.53 -2.56 1.90
N TYR A 333 -29.38 -2.91 1.34
CA TYR A 333 -28.57 -1.96 0.56
C TYR A 333 -29.25 -1.67 -0.78
N LYS A 334 -29.41 -0.38 -1.12
CA LYS A 334 -29.98 0.05 -2.40
C LYS A 334 -29.19 1.25 -2.92
N ALA A 335 -28.96 1.30 -4.23
CA ALA A 335 -28.42 2.48 -4.89
C ALA A 335 -29.41 3.66 -4.82
N GLU A 336 -28.92 4.89 -4.77
CA GLU A 336 -29.74 6.10 -4.88
C GLU A 336 -29.77 6.54 -6.36
N VAL A 337 -30.98 6.77 -6.87
CA VAL A 337 -31.17 7.21 -8.26
C VAL A 337 -31.50 8.71 -8.29
N LEU A 338 -30.86 9.45 -9.19
CA LEU A 338 -31.21 10.84 -9.47
C LEU A 338 -32.40 10.85 -10.43
N HIS A 339 -33.46 11.58 -10.08
CA HIS A 339 -34.63 11.85 -10.94
C HIS A 339 -35.68 10.75 -11.11
N GLY A 340 -35.81 9.79 -10.24
CA GLY A 340 -36.94 8.85 -10.26
C GLY A 340 -37.10 8.04 -11.56
N GLU A 341 -36.10 8.00 -12.43
CA GLU A 341 -36.04 7.02 -13.48
C GLU A 341 -35.79 5.67 -12.85
N GLU A 342 -36.77 4.77 -12.96
CA GLU A 342 -36.57 3.39 -12.60
C GLU A 342 -35.34 2.87 -13.37
N PRO A 343 -34.39 2.21 -12.71
CA PRO A 343 -33.26 1.65 -13.42
C PRO A 343 -33.77 0.71 -14.49
N VAL A 344 -33.47 1.02 -15.75
CA VAL A 344 -33.78 0.15 -16.88
C VAL A 344 -32.88 -1.08 -16.75
N GLY A 345 -33.43 -2.12 -16.14
CA GLY A 345 -32.79 -3.42 -15.96
C GLY A 345 -32.41 -3.71 -14.51
N GLU A 346 -32.93 -4.81 -13.98
CA GLU A 346 -32.62 -5.36 -12.64
C GLU A 346 -31.18 -5.86 -12.49
N ARG A 347 -30.28 -5.56 -13.42
CA ARG A 347 -28.88 -6.04 -13.37
C ARG A 347 -27.91 -4.90 -13.21
N TYR A 348 -27.23 -4.91 -12.07
CA TYR A 348 -26.03 -4.13 -11.87
C TYR A 348 -24.95 -4.57 -12.85
N THR A 349 -24.65 -3.76 -13.84
CA THR A 349 -23.63 -4.04 -14.87
C THR A 349 -22.27 -3.40 -14.57
N GLY A 350 -22.04 -2.92 -13.35
CA GLY A 350 -20.72 -2.42 -12.94
C GLY A 350 -20.21 -1.19 -13.69
N GLY A 351 -21.11 -0.40 -14.27
CA GLY A 351 -20.74 0.85 -14.94
C GLY A 351 -20.09 0.68 -16.32
N VAL A 352 -20.24 -0.48 -16.96
CA VAL A 352 -19.72 -0.79 -18.30
C VAL A 352 -20.85 -1.05 -19.27
N GLU A 353 -21.87 -0.19 -19.31
CA GLU A 353 -22.74 -0.12 -20.47
C GLU A 353 -22.25 0.99 -21.39
N GLY A 354 -21.70 0.56 -22.53
CA GLY A 354 -21.46 1.44 -23.65
C GLY A 354 -22.80 1.98 -24.20
N PRO A 355 -22.79 3.04 -25.02
CA PRO A 355 -24.01 3.61 -25.59
C PRO A 355 -24.77 2.52 -26.30
N VAL A 356 -26.02 2.28 -25.91
CA VAL A 356 -26.99 1.58 -26.72
C VAL A 356 -27.32 2.54 -27.87
N GLU A 357 -27.08 2.10 -29.10
CA GLU A 357 -27.41 2.84 -30.31
C GLU A 357 -28.90 3.22 -30.40
#